data_1e0b3561eaa7e5cf0d4f016cabcc1785
#
_entry.id   1e0b3561eaa7e5cf0d4f016cabcc1785
#
_cell.length_a   1.000
_cell.length_b   1.000
_cell.length_c   1.000
_cell.angle_alpha   90.00
_cell.angle_beta   90.00
_cell.angle_gamma   90.00
#
_symmetry.space_group_name_H-M   'P 1'
#
loop_
_entity.id
_entity.type
_entity.pdbx_description
1 polymer ?
#
loop_
_entity_poly.entity_id
_entity_poly.type
_entity_poly.pdbx_seq_one_letter_code
_entity_poly.pdbx_strand_id
1 'polypeptide(L)'
;MIDIDVIVPVGDRTDDLTRLHRLRSEVLRAAGYRPLFFYVLDGEVPQARDSLAALARSRDDACVIQLSRRFGETAAVLAGFASTKSEQLMILPAFEQVETASLGRVLDALADADFVTVRRNPRCDSALRRGQSYVFETLLRRVGNSKFRDPGCTVHALKRTVLEETPLYGEQHGFLPLLAANVGFKVTEIDVPQALGDAARRVHRPRGYVHRLVDILSVFFLTRFTRRPLRFFGPLGAACTAAGALGLAIVVVQRLLFGVPLAERPALILSSLFVAVGLQVLAIGLIGELIVFINARSMRQYRVREIIEAGAPAQRPKPALRTQAGAD
;
A
#
# COMPACT_ATOMS: atom_id res chain seq x y z
N MET A 1 -25.90 -14.85 -11.58
CA MET A 1 -25.25 -13.56 -11.39
C MET A 1 -24.45 -13.63 -10.09
N ILE A 2 -23.20 -13.22 -10.10
CA ILE A 2 -22.30 -13.23 -8.94
C ILE A 2 -22.42 -11.88 -8.22
N ASP A 3 -22.66 -11.90 -6.91
CA ASP A 3 -22.74 -10.67 -6.12
C ASP A 3 -21.32 -10.09 -5.94
N ILE A 4 -21.18 -8.78 -6.18
CA ILE A 4 -19.93 -8.05 -6.03
C ILE A 4 -20.17 -6.72 -5.33
N ASP A 5 -19.33 -6.38 -4.37
CA ASP A 5 -19.34 -5.06 -3.74
C ASP A 5 -18.24 -4.18 -4.33
N VAL A 6 -18.61 -2.98 -4.76
CA VAL A 6 -17.73 -2.01 -5.41
C VAL A 6 -17.49 -0.84 -4.47
N ILE A 7 -16.28 -0.67 -3.99
CA ILE A 7 -15.88 0.43 -3.09
C ILE A 7 -15.34 1.57 -3.93
N VAL A 8 -15.93 2.76 -3.78
CA VAL A 8 -15.55 3.97 -4.50
C VAL A 8 -15.20 5.06 -3.49
N PRO A 9 -13.90 5.24 -3.16
CA PRO A 9 -13.47 6.36 -2.34
C PRO A 9 -13.65 7.67 -3.13
N VAL A 10 -14.33 8.64 -2.52
CA VAL A 10 -14.67 9.93 -3.12
C VAL A 10 -13.92 11.04 -2.38
N GLY A 11 -12.87 11.56 -3.00
CA GLY A 11 -12.01 12.62 -2.50
C GLY A 11 -12.05 13.87 -3.38
N ASP A 12 -10.89 14.52 -3.53
CA ASP A 12 -10.76 15.79 -4.26
C ASP A 12 -11.00 15.69 -5.77
N ARG A 13 -10.78 14.51 -6.36
CA ARG A 13 -10.96 14.29 -7.79
C ARG A 13 -12.18 13.41 -8.03
N THR A 14 -13.18 14.01 -8.62
CA THR A 14 -14.41 13.32 -9.02
C THR A 14 -14.78 13.70 -10.46
N ASP A 15 -15.31 12.73 -11.21
CA ASP A 15 -16.03 12.98 -12.45
C ASP A 15 -17.54 13.05 -12.16
N ASP A 16 -18.40 13.05 -13.18
CA ASP A 16 -19.82 12.88 -13.01
C ASP A 16 -20.12 11.47 -12.47
N LEU A 17 -20.32 11.38 -11.15
CA LEU A 17 -20.52 10.11 -10.44
C LEU A 17 -21.81 9.42 -10.83
N THR A 18 -22.86 10.16 -11.17
CA THR A 18 -24.14 9.61 -11.61
C THR A 18 -24.00 8.93 -12.97
N ARG A 19 -23.28 9.58 -13.90
CA ARG A 19 -22.98 9.00 -15.21
C ARG A 19 -22.10 7.76 -15.05
N LEU A 20 -21.02 7.85 -14.26
CA LEU A 20 -20.08 6.75 -14.04
C LEU A 20 -20.78 5.55 -13.37
N HIS A 21 -21.64 5.79 -12.40
CA HIS A 21 -22.42 4.73 -11.76
C HIS A 21 -23.24 3.95 -12.79
N ARG A 22 -23.98 4.67 -13.65
CA ARG A 22 -24.80 4.04 -14.69
C ARG A 22 -23.95 3.18 -15.61
N LEU A 23 -22.88 3.74 -16.18
CA LEU A 23 -22.01 3.03 -17.10
C LEU A 23 -21.37 1.79 -16.46
N ARG A 24 -20.85 1.93 -15.23
CA ARG A 24 -20.22 0.83 -14.49
C ARG A 24 -21.22 -0.26 -14.13
N SER A 25 -22.41 0.12 -13.66
CA SER A 25 -23.48 -0.82 -13.33
C SER A 25 -23.93 -1.60 -14.56
N GLU A 26 -24.12 -0.94 -15.71
CA GLU A 26 -24.50 -1.58 -16.97
C GLU A 26 -23.45 -2.59 -17.45
N VAL A 27 -22.17 -2.20 -17.47
CA VAL A 27 -21.07 -3.08 -17.91
C VAL A 27 -20.90 -4.27 -17.00
N LEU A 28 -20.96 -4.09 -15.69
CA LEU A 28 -20.81 -5.18 -14.73
C LEU A 28 -22.00 -6.15 -14.78
N ARG A 29 -23.21 -5.64 -14.98
CA ARG A 29 -24.39 -6.48 -15.15
C ARG A 29 -24.35 -7.26 -16.47
N ALA A 30 -23.90 -6.63 -17.56
CA ALA A 30 -23.70 -7.30 -18.84
C ALA A 30 -22.65 -8.42 -18.76
N ALA A 31 -21.64 -8.27 -17.90
CA ALA A 31 -20.64 -9.29 -17.61
C ALA A 31 -21.13 -10.39 -16.63
N GLY A 32 -22.41 -10.38 -16.19
CA GLY A 32 -22.98 -11.42 -15.32
C GLY A 32 -22.83 -11.17 -13.82
N TYR A 33 -22.38 -9.98 -13.41
CA TYR A 33 -22.24 -9.60 -12.02
C TYR A 33 -23.46 -8.79 -11.52
N ARG A 34 -23.71 -8.82 -10.22
CA ARG A 34 -24.70 -7.97 -9.53
C ARG A 34 -23.95 -6.99 -8.60
N PRO A 35 -23.59 -5.79 -9.09
CA PRO A 35 -22.81 -4.84 -8.32
C PRO A 35 -23.68 -4.10 -7.28
N LEU A 36 -23.10 -3.92 -6.07
CA LEU A 36 -23.55 -2.98 -5.06
C LEU A 36 -22.43 -1.97 -4.80
N PHE A 37 -22.69 -0.69 -5.05
CA PHE A 37 -21.68 0.37 -4.96
C PHE A 37 -21.69 1.03 -3.59
N PHE A 38 -20.54 1.12 -2.95
CA PHE A 38 -20.29 1.83 -1.70
C PHE A 38 -19.46 3.08 -2.00
N TYR A 39 -20.13 4.23 -2.08
CA TYR A 39 -19.49 5.52 -2.24
C TYR A 39 -19.07 6.05 -0.89
N VAL A 40 -17.77 6.21 -0.64
CA VAL A 40 -17.26 6.68 0.65
C VAL A 40 -16.71 8.10 0.48
N LEU A 41 -17.43 9.08 0.99
CA LEU A 41 -17.05 10.49 0.97
C LEU A 41 -15.98 10.73 2.05
N ASP A 42 -14.77 11.10 1.63
CA ASP A 42 -13.67 11.42 2.53
C ASP A 42 -13.74 12.90 2.98
N GLY A 43 -14.57 13.14 3.99
CA GLY A 43 -14.85 14.45 4.52
C GLY A 43 -15.98 15.18 3.78
N GLU A 44 -15.93 16.53 3.82
CA GLU A 44 -16.95 17.36 3.18
C GLU A 44 -16.66 17.52 1.68
N VAL A 45 -17.49 16.90 0.86
CA VAL A 45 -17.50 17.04 -0.62
C VAL A 45 -18.94 17.36 -1.05
N PRO A 46 -19.43 18.62 -0.86
CA PRO A 46 -20.85 18.94 -0.97
C PRO A 46 -21.47 18.57 -2.32
N GLN A 47 -20.80 18.89 -3.42
CA GLN A 47 -21.30 18.60 -4.77
C GLN A 47 -21.50 17.09 -5.03
N ALA A 48 -20.55 16.27 -4.58
CA ALA A 48 -20.64 14.81 -4.72
C ALA A 48 -21.70 14.23 -3.77
N ARG A 49 -21.84 14.79 -2.56
CA ARG A 49 -22.81 14.34 -1.56
C ARG A 49 -24.24 14.42 -2.08
N ASP A 50 -24.64 15.58 -2.62
CA ASP A 50 -26.02 15.81 -3.05
C ASP A 50 -26.40 14.92 -4.23
N SER A 51 -25.50 14.78 -5.21
CA SER A 51 -25.71 13.90 -6.38
C SER A 51 -25.76 12.43 -5.98
N LEU A 52 -24.86 11.97 -5.08
CA LEU A 52 -24.85 10.60 -4.60
C LEU A 52 -26.03 10.27 -3.66
N ALA A 53 -26.46 11.22 -2.83
CA ALA A 53 -27.64 11.07 -1.98
C ALA A 53 -28.93 10.93 -2.83
N ALA A 54 -29.04 11.68 -3.92
CA ALA A 54 -30.14 11.54 -4.87
C ALA A 54 -30.07 10.19 -5.59
N LEU A 55 -28.86 9.73 -5.99
CA LEU A 55 -28.65 8.43 -6.61
C LEU A 55 -29.07 7.29 -5.68
N ALA A 56 -28.62 7.29 -4.41
CA ALA A 56 -28.94 6.25 -3.44
C ALA A 56 -30.43 6.17 -3.08
N ARG A 57 -31.16 7.30 -3.17
CA ARG A 57 -32.64 7.29 -2.98
C ARG A 57 -33.38 6.70 -4.18
N SER A 58 -32.82 6.78 -5.36
CA SER A 58 -33.46 6.35 -6.61
C SER A 58 -33.07 4.96 -7.07
N ARG A 59 -32.06 4.35 -6.45
CA ARG A 59 -31.48 3.05 -6.86
C ARG A 59 -31.11 2.20 -5.66
N ASP A 60 -31.40 0.91 -5.75
CA ASP A 60 -31.10 -0.09 -4.71
C ASP A 60 -29.66 -0.60 -4.78
N ASP A 61 -28.87 -0.22 -5.82
CA ASP A 61 -27.50 -0.68 -6.04
C ASP A 61 -26.43 0.34 -5.61
N ALA A 62 -26.81 1.37 -4.82
CA ALA A 62 -25.88 2.39 -4.33
C ALA A 62 -26.06 2.66 -2.83
N CYS A 63 -24.97 2.65 -2.09
CA CYS A 63 -24.86 3.05 -0.69
C CYS A 63 -23.88 4.19 -0.56
N VAL A 64 -24.18 5.19 0.27
CA VAL A 64 -23.30 6.36 0.50
C VAL A 64 -22.91 6.39 1.96
N ILE A 65 -21.60 6.45 2.20
CA ILE A 65 -20.98 6.53 3.52
C ILE A 65 -20.23 7.86 3.57
N GLN A 66 -20.45 8.66 4.60
CA GLN A 66 -19.74 9.92 4.78
C GLN A 66 -18.86 9.86 6.02
N LEU A 67 -17.56 10.12 5.84
CA LEU A 67 -16.62 10.26 6.95
C LEU A 67 -16.76 11.66 7.57
N SER A 68 -16.56 11.77 8.89
CA SER A 68 -16.73 13.01 9.65
C SER A 68 -15.73 14.11 9.26
N ARG A 69 -14.56 13.72 8.75
CA ARG A 69 -13.51 14.61 8.24
C ARG A 69 -12.66 13.85 7.22
N ARG A 70 -11.68 14.51 6.63
CA ARG A 70 -10.69 13.83 5.76
C ARG A 70 -9.77 12.94 6.57
N PHE A 71 -9.76 11.65 6.23
CA PHE A 71 -8.90 10.63 6.81
C PHE A 71 -7.97 9.99 5.78
N GLY A 72 -8.14 10.30 4.49
CA GLY A 72 -7.38 9.75 3.37
C GLY A 72 -8.06 8.57 2.69
N GLU A 73 -7.61 8.27 1.48
CA GLU A 73 -8.24 7.28 0.59
C GLU A 73 -8.21 5.86 1.19
N THR A 74 -7.14 5.49 1.92
CA THR A 74 -7.06 4.21 2.62
C THR A 74 -8.16 4.04 3.66
N ALA A 75 -8.42 5.09 4.45
CA ALA A 75 -9.48 5.06 5.46
C ALA A 75 -10.86 4.96 4.81
N ALA A 76 -11.06 5.63 3.68
CA ALA A 76 -12.29 5.53 2.91
C ALA A 76 -12.50 4.10 2.36
N VAL A 77 -11.45 3.45 1.83
CA VAL A 77 -11.52 2.05 1.39
C VAL A 77 -11.87 1.12 2.55
N LEU A 78 -11.25 1.29 3.73
CA LEU A 78 -11.53 0.46 4.90
C LEU A 78 -12.93 0.69 5.46
N ALA A 79 -13.43 1.93 5.48
CA ALA A 79 -14.80 2.24 5.90
C ALA A 79 -15.84 1.62 4.94
N GLY A 80 -15.58 1.70 3.63
CA GLY A 80 -16.38 0.98 2.63
C GLY A 80 -16.36 -0.52 2.85
N PHE A 81 -15.16 -1.10 3.03
CA PHE A 81 -14.99 -2.53 3.28
C PHE A 81 -15.77 -3.02 4.50
N ALA A 82 -15.78 -2.26 5.59
CA ALA A 82 -16.54 -2.61 6.80
C ALA A 82 -18.04 -2.76 6.55
N SER A 83 -18.57 -2.12 5.50
CA SER A 83 -19.99 -2.17 5.12
C SER A 83 -20.29 -3.22 4.04
N THR A 84 -19.26 -3.81 3.41
CA THR A 84 -19.41 -4.83 2.36
C THR A 84 -19.65 -6.23 2.94
N LYS A 85 -20.26 -7.11 2.15
CA LYS A 85 -20.56 -8.50 2.54
C LYS A 85 -20.14 -9.53 1.49
N SER A 86 -19.97 -9.12 0.23
CA SER A 86 -19.64 -10.03 -0.87
C SER A 86 -18.24 -10.61 -0.74
N GLU A 87 -18.05 -11.83 -1.24
CA GLU A 87 -16.75 -12.51 -1.31
C GLU A 87 -15.80 -11.86 -2.32
N GLN A 88 -16.35 -11.26 -3.37
CA GLN A 88 -15.60 -10.54 -4.39
C GLN A 88 -15.82 -9.05 -4.24
N LEU A 89 -14.73 -8.32 -4.27
CA LEU A 89 -14.70 -6.87 -4.11
C LEU A 89 -14.01 -6.22 -5.29
N MET A 90 -14.47 -5.03 -5.65
CA MET A 90 -13.77 -4.17 -6.59
C MET A 90 -13.54 -2.79 -5.97
N ILE A 91 -12.35 -2.23 -6.13
CA ILE A 91 -12.03 -0.87 -5.74
C ILE A 91 -11.90 -0.05 -7.01
N LEU A 92 -12.69 1.01 -7.12
CA LEU A 92 -12.70 1.92 -8.27
C LEU A 92 -12.51 3.36 -7.81
N PRO A 93 -11.71 4.17 -8.52
CA PRO A 93 -11.61 5.59 -8.23
C PRO A 93 -12.92 6.33 -8.60
N ALA A 94 -13.13 7.51 -8.00
CA ALA A 94 -14.27 8.38 -8.27
C ALA A 94 -14.23 9.08 -9.64
N PHE A 95 -13.32 8.68 -10.50
CA PHE A 95 -13.14 9.16 -11.88
C PHE A 95 -12.86 7.98 -12.81
N GLU A 96 -12.96 8.20 -14.11
CA GLU A 96 -12.68 7.16 -15.09
C GLU A 96 -11.17 7.09 -15.38
N GLN A 97 -10.51 6.08 -14.78
CA GLN A 97 -9.06 5.86 -14.91
C GLN A 97 -8.72 4.89 -16.05
N VAL A 98 -9.57 3.90 -16.23
CA VAL A 98 -9.47 2.87 -17.27
C VAL A 98 -10.78 2.81 -18.04
N GLU A 99 -10.74 2.25 -19.24
CA GLU A 99 -11.92 2.06 -20.05
C GLU A 99 -12.95 1.18 -19.31
N THR A 100 -14.14 1.73 -19.06
CA THR A 100 -15.19 1.08 -18.26
C THR A 100 -15.61 -0.27 -18.84
N ALA A 101 -15.61 -0.42 -20.18
CA ALA A 101 -15.95 -1.67 -20.87
C ALA A 101 -15.05 -2.87 -20.46
N SER A 102 -13.86 -2.59 -19.95
CA SER A 102 -12.90 -3.63 -19.54
C SER A 102 -13.10 -4.15 -18.11
N LEU A 103 -14.01 -3.58 -17.31
CA LEU A 103 -14.18 -3.94 -15.90
C LEU A 103 -14.60 -5.40 -15.69
N GLY A 104 -15.42 -5.96 -16.61
CA GLY A 104 -15.78 -7.38 -16.57
C GLY A 104 -14.55 -8.29 -16.64
N ARG A 105 -13.61 -8.01 -17.57
CA ARG A 105 -12.37 -8.77 -17.71
C ARG A 105 -11.49 -8.71 -16.46
N VAL A 106 -11.53 -7.59 -15.72
CA VAL A 106 -10.78 -7.45 -14.46
C VAL A 106 -11.32 -8.43 -13.41
N LEU A 107 -12.64 -8.59 -13.34
CA LEU A 107 -13.29 -9.53 -12.43
C LEU A 107 -13.11 -10.99 -12.87
N ASP A 108 -13.23 -11.27 -14.17
CA ASP A 108 -13.02 -12.63 -14.70
C ASP A 108 -11.62 -13.15 -14.36
N ALA A 109 -10.60 -12.27 -14.40
CA ALA A 109 -9.23 -12.62 -14.02
C ALA A 109 -9.08 -13.00 -12.52
N LEU A 110 -10.08 -12.69 -11.67
CA LEU A 110 -10.09 -13.08 -10.25
C LEU A 110 -10.35 -14.59 -10.05
N ALA A 111 -10.83 -15.29 -11.07
CA ALA A 111 -10.98 -16.76 -11.03
C ALA A 111 -9.64 -17.46 -10.76
N ASP A 112 -8.57 -16.95 -11.35
CA ASP A 112 -7.20 -17.52 -11.24
C ASP A 112 -6.29 -16.80 -10.26
N ALA A 113 -6.78 -15.77 -9.55
CA ALA A 113 -6.00 -14.95 -8.64
C ALA A 113 -6.78 -14.63 -7.36
N ASP A 114 -6.08 -14.15 -6.31
CA ASP A 114 -6.72 -13.63 -5.12
C ASP A 114 -6.87 -12.11 -5.20
N PHE A 115 -5.99 -11.47 -6.00
CA PHE A 115 -5.96 -10.04 -6.25
C PHE A 115 -5.59 -9.77 -7.71
N VAL A 116 -6.36 -8.93 -8.36
CA VAL A 116 -6.10 -8.46 -9.74
C VAL A 116 -5.87 -6.96 -9.69
N THR A 117 -4.69 -6.53 -10.14
CA THR A 117 -4.39 -5.12 -10.38
C THR A 117 -4.35 -4.83 -11.87
N VAL A 118 -4.59 -3.58 -12.24
CA VAL A 118 -4.67 -3.18 -13.63
C VAL A 118 -3.45 -2.35 -14.02
N ARG A 119 -2.87 -2.68 -15.17
CA ARG A 119 -1.88 -1.85 -15.85
C ARG A 119 -2.55 -1.12 -17.01
N ARG A 120 -2.42 0.20 -17.05
CA ARG A 120 -2.94 0.99 -18.15
C ARG A 120 -2.04 0.84 -19.38
N ASN A 121 -2.55 0.17 -20.41
CA ASN A 121 -1.82 -0.08 -21.65
C ASN A 121 -2.80 -0.14 -22.84
N PRO A 122 -2.68 0.76 -23.87
CA PRO A 122 -1.69 1.83 -23.99
C PRO A 122 -1.90 2.97 -23.00
N ARG A 123 -0.81 3.64 -22.60
CA ARG A 123 -0.84 4.88 -21.82
C ARG A 123 -0.88 6.09 -22.75
N CYS A 124 -1.84 6.97 -22.50
CA CYS A 124 -1.99 8.25 -23.24
C CYS A 124 -1.22 9.40 -22.58
N ASP A 125 -0.23 9.11 -21.72
CA ASP A 125 0.53 10.11 -20.97
C ASP A 125 1.60 10.78 -21.86
N SER A 126 1.90 12.07 -21.59
CA SER A 126 2.99 12.81 -22.25
C SER A 126 4.37 12.18 -21.98
N ALA A 127 5.36 12.42 -22.89
CA ALA A 127 6.70 11.86 -22.78
C ALA A 127 7.40 12.19 -21.43
N LEU A 128 7.20 13.44 -20.93
CA LEU A 128 7.73 13.87 -19.64
C LEU A 128 7.15 13.07 -18.47
N ARG A 129 5.86 12.79 -18.51
CA ARG A 129 5.17 11.97 -17.49
C ARG A 129 5.61 10.51 -17.55
N ARG A 130 5.85 9.97 -18.73
CA ARG A 130 6.42 8.62 -18.91
C ARG A 130 7.80 8.50 -18.26
N GLY A 131 8.67 9.50 -18.43
CA GLY A 131 9.98 9.54 -17.78
C GLY A 131 9.89 9.56 -16.24
N GLN A 132 9.01 10.40 -15.69
CA GLN A 132 8.78 10.48 -14.24
C GLN A 132 8.20 9.18 -13.67
N SER A 133 7.21 8.58 -14.34
CA SER A 133 6.66 7.28 -13.96
C SER A 133 7.72 6.18 -14.03
N TYR A 134 8.60 6.21 -15.03
CA TYR A 134 9.69 5.23 -15.18
C TYR A 134 10.69 5.27 -14.02
N VAL A 135 11.08 6.47 -13.56
CA VAL A 135 11.95 6.63 -12.38
C VAL A 135 11.26 6.06 -11.14
N PHE A 136 10.00 6.42 -10.93
CA PHE A 136 9.19 5.94 -9.82
C PHE A 136 9.02 4.41 -9.84
N GLU A 137 8.67 3.83 -10.99
CA GLU A 137 8.53 2.38 -11.18
C GLU A 137 9.84 1.63 -11.00
N THR A 138 10.96 2.24 -11.43
CA THR A 138 12.29 1.64 -11.27
C THR A 138 12.70 1.64 -9.79
N LEU A 139 12.40 2.73 -9.07
CA LEU A 139 12.63 2.81 -7.64
C LEU A 139 11.80 1.76 -6.88
N LEU A 140 10.51 1.66 -7.17
CA LEU A 140 9.62 0.66 -6.57
C LEU A 140 10.05 -0.78 -6.88
N ARG A 141 10.49 -1.05 -8.09
CA ARG A 141 11.01 -2.38 -8.47
C ARG A 141 12.27 -2.76 -7.71
N ARG A 142 13.23 -1.83 -7.58
CA ARG A 142 14.47 -2.08 -6.82
C ARG A 142 14.24 -2.20 -5.32
N VAL A 143 13.32 -1.39 -4.81
CA VAL A 143 13.03 -1.25 -3.40
C VAL A 143 12.08 -2.33 -2.88
N GLY A 144 10.99 -2.60 -3.62
CA GLY A 144 9.93 -3.52 -3.19
C GLY A 144 10.00 -4.93 -3.76
N ASN A 145 10.99 -5.25 -4.62
CA ASN A 145 11.00 -6.48 -5.43
C ASN A 145 9.67 -6.68 -6.17
N SER A 146 9.00 -5.57 -6.51
CA SER A 146 7.66 -5.52 -7.08
C SER A 146 7.70 -5.91 -8.55
N LYS A 147 6.86 -6.88 -8.92
CA LYS A 147 6.65 -7.29 -10.31
C LYS A 147 5.64 -6.38 -11.03
N PHE A 148 4.95 -5.47 -10.30
CA PHE A 148 3.88 -4.64 -10.84
C PHE A 148 4.44 -3.44 -11.59
N ARG A 149 3.84 -3.15 -12.75
CA ARG A 149 4.33 -2.15 -13.72
C ARG A 149 3.57 -0.83 -13.67
N ASP A 150 2.36 -0.78 -13.09
CA ASP A 150 1.57 0.45 -12.96
C ASP A 150 1.02 0.65 -11.53
N PRO A 151 1.88 1.02 -10.56
CA PRO A 151 1.44 1.27 -9.18
C PRO A 151 0.55 2.52 -9.03
N GLY A 152 0.39 3.31 -10.09
CA GLY A 152 -0.49 4.47 -10.09
C GLY A 152 -1.92 4.18 -10.55
N CYS A 153 -2.27 2.94 -10.85
CA CYS A 153 -3.63 2.51 -11.10
C CYS A 153 -4.28 2.07 -9.80
N THR A 154 -5.46 2.60 -9.51
CA THR A 154 -6.24 2.29 -8.29
C THR A 154 -7.45 1.40 -8.58
N VAL A 155 -7.53 0.86 -9.79
CA VAL A 155 -8.54 -0.13 -10.18
C VAL A 155 -8.06 -1.51 -9.78
N HIS A 156 -8.76 -2.13 -8.83
CA HIS A 156 -8.41 -3.45 -8.30
C HIS A 156 -9.66 -4.31 -8.17
N ALA A 157 -9.52 -5.61 -8.47
CA ALA A 157 -10.48 -6.63 -8.06
C ALA A 157 -9.80 -7.59 -7.09
N LEU A 158 -10.49 -8.00 -6.04
CA LEU A 158 -9.88 -8.81 -4.99
C LEU A 158 -10.91 -9.66 -4.26
N LYS A 159 -10.47 -10.76 -3.70
CA LYS A 159 -11.26 -11.56 -2.76
C LYS A 159 -11.29 -10.86 -1.40
N ARG A 160 -12.40 -10.95 -0.69
CA ARG A 160 -12.61 -10.36 0.63
C ARG A 160 -11.47 -10.67 1.61
N THR A 161 -10.99 -11.90 1.62
CA THR A 161 -9.89 -12.37 2.47
C THR A 161 -8.62 -11.56 2.33
N VAL A 162 -8.39 -10.92 1.18
CA VAL A 162 -7.20 -10.08 0.96
C VAL A 162 -7.22 -8.85 1.86
N LEU A 163 -8.36 -8.14 1.96
CA LEU A 163 -8.47 -6.97 2.85
C LEU A 163 -8.54 -7.36 4.33
N GLU A 164 -9.07 -8.56 4.63
CA GLU A 164 -9.11 -9.07 6.00
C GLU A 164 -7.72 -9.41 6.55
N GLU A 165 -6.84 -9.96 5.71
CA GLU A 165 -5.52 -10.43 6.13
C GLU A 165 -4.40 -9.40 5.85
N THR A 166 -4.64 -8.40 5.00
CA THR A 166 -3.63 -7.38 4.67
C THR A 166 -3.82 -6.15 5.55
N PRO A 167 -2.91 -5.87 6.49
CA PRO A 167 -3.01 -4.68 7.32
C PRO A 167 -2.75 -3.43 6.47
N LEU A 168 -3.71 -2.50 6.46
CA LEU A 168 -3.63 -1.23 5.78
C LEU A 168 -3.69 -0.09 6.80
N TYR A 169 -2.77 0.87 6.68
CA TYR A 169 -2.78 2.10 7.47
C TYR A 169 -2.16 3.27 6.70
N GLY A 170 -2.44 4.51 7.11
CA GLY A 170 -1.94 5.70 6.41
C GLY A 170 -2.40 5.73 4.94
N GLU A 171 -1.58 6.22 4.03
CA GLU A 171 -1.88 6.37 2.60
C GLU A 171 -1.40 5.16 1.76
N GLN A 172 -1.62 3.93 2.27
CA GLN A 172 -1.05 2.71 1.67
C GLN A 172 -1.93 2.02 0.62
N HIS A 173 -3.14 2.50 0.35
CA HIS A 173 -4.05 1.88 -0.62
C HIS A 173 -3.42 1.71 -2.02
N GLY A 174 -2.59 2.66 -2.47
CA GLY A 174 -1.87 2.57 -3.75
C GLY A 174 -0.82 1.45 -3.80
N PHE A 175 -0.41 0.90 -2.65
CA PHE A 175 0.55 -0.21 -2.54
C PHE A 175 -0.11 -1.53 -2.16
N LEU A 176 -1.44 -1.57 -2.14
CA LEU A 176 -2.22 -2.76 -1.78
C LEU A 176 -1.79 -4.02 -2.56
N PRO A 177 -1.51 -3.99 -3.88
CA PRO A 177 -1.02 -5.16 -4.62
C PRO A 177 0.30 -5.70 -4.05
N LEU A 178 1.22 -4.81 -3.67
CA LEU A 178 2.51 -5.19 -3.08
C LEU A 178 2.34 -5.77 -1.68
N LEU A 179 1.49 -5.17 -0.87
CA LEU A 179 1.21 -5.64 0.49
C LEU A 179 0.54 -7.02 0.47
N ALA A 180 -0.45 -7.22 -0.40
CA ALA A 180 -1.11 -8.50 -0.60
C ALA A 180 -0.12 -9.60 -1.06
N ALA A 181 0.76 -9.28 -2.02
CA ALA A 181 1.81 -10.21 -2.45
C ALA A 181 2.79 -10.58 -1.32
N ASN A 182 3.13 -9.62 -0.44
CA ASN A 182 4.01 -9.86 0.71
C ASN A 182 3.37 -10.74 1.79
N VAL A 183 2.05 -10.73 1.92
CA VAL A 183 1.29 -11.63 2.80
C VAL A 183 1.21 -13.04 2.20
N GLY A 184 1.39 -13.18 0.89
CA GLY A 184 1.39 -14.48 0.18
C GLY A 184 0.17 -14.73 -0.71
N PHE A 185 -0.63 -13.70 -0.99
CA PHE A 185 -1.72 -13.79 -1.96
C PHE A 185 -1.20 -13.88 -3.39
N LYS A 186 -1.94 -14.58 -4.24
CA LYS A 186 -1.66 -14.64 -5.67
C LYS A 186 -2.16 -13.36 -6.33
N VAL A 187 -1.23 -12.45 -6.65
CA VAL A 187 -1.53 -11.17 -7.30
C VAL A 187 -1.20 -11.26 -8.79
N THR A 188 -2.15 -10.86 -9.63
CA THR A 188 -2.00 -10.82 -11.09
C THR A 188 -2.22 -9.41 -11.62
N GLU A 189 -1.43 -9.00 -12.61
CA GLU A 189 -1.58 -7.71 -13.30
C GLU A 189 -2.11 -7.96 -14.71
N ILE A 190 -3.16 -7.25 -15.10
CA ILE A 190 -3.74 -7.33 -16.44
C ILE A 190 -3.66 -5.97 -17.17
N ASP A 191 -3.50 -6.03 -18.48
CA ASP A 191 -3.46 -4.83 -19.33
C ASP A 191 -4.87 -4.40 -19.72
N VAL A 192 -5.17 -3.12 -19.46
CA VAL A 192 -6.44 -2.48 -19.79
C VAL A 192 -6.17 -1.09 -20.38
N PRO A 193 -6.88 -0.67 -21.44
CA PRO A 193 -6.71 0.67 -21.99
C PRO A 193 -6.99 1.78 -20.97
N GLN A 194 -6.17 2.84 -20.99
CA GLN A 194 -6.41 4.03 -20.19
C GLN A 194 -7.60 4.81 -20.74
N ALA A 195 -8.47 5.32 -19.87
CA ALA A 195 -9.55 6.21 -20.29
C ALA A 195 -9.00 7.53 -20.83
N LEU A 196 -9.55 8.01 -21.95
CA LEU A 196 -9.10 9.24 -22.63
C LEU A 196 -9.18 10.47 -21.73
N GLY A 197 -10.18 10.54 -20.83
CA GLY A 197 -10.36 11.62 -19.87
C GLY A 197 -9.33 11.67 -18.75
N ASP A 198 -8.68 10.54 -18.41
CA ASP A 198 -7.70 10.47 -17.33
C ASP A 198 -6.41 11.22 -17.67
N ALA A 199 -5.91 11.09 -18.89
CA ALA A 199 -4.69 11.74 -19.35
C ALA A 199 -4.79 13.27 -19.35
N ALA A 200 -5.95 13.83 -19.72
CA ALA A 200 -6.17 15.26 -19.84
C ALA A 200 -6.27 15.98 -18.48
N ARG A 201 -6.76 15.32 -17.44
CA ARG A 201 -7.09 15.96 -16.15
C ARG A 201 -6.04 15.80 -15.04
N ARG A 202 -4.94 15.08 -15.28
CA ARG A 202 -3.87 14.91 -14.27
C ARG A 202 -2.96 16.13 -14.21
N VAL A 203 -3.37 17.18 -13.49
CA VAL A 203 -2.48 18.28 -13.11
C VAL A 203 -1.79 17.92 -11.79
N HIS A 204 -0.53 17.53 -11.88
CA HIS A 204 0.26 17.25 -10.67
C HIS A 204 0.92 18.54 -10.17
N ARG A 205 0.54 18.99 -8.98
CA ARG A 205 1.27 20.06 -8.28
C ARG A 205 2.65 19.53 -7.84
N PRO A 206 3.74 20.32 -7.97
CA PRO A 206 5.11 19.87 -7.61
C PRO A 206 5.22 19.37 -6.17
N ARG A 207 4.44 19.90 -5.21
CA ARG A 207 4.36 19.39 -3.83
C ARG A 207 3.94 17.92 -3.72
N GLY A 208 3.16 17.40 -4.67
CA GLY A 208 2.75 15.99 -4.68
C GLY A 208 3.91 15.00 -4.90
N TYR A 209 5.04 15.44 -5.47
CA TYR A 209 6.19 14.54 -5.68
C TYR A 209 6.95 14.24 -4.39
N VAL A 210 7.10 15.24 -3.52
CA VAL A 210 7.75 15.05 -2.21
C VAL A 210 6.94 14.08 -1.35
N HIS A 211 5.62 14.24 -1.30
CA HIS A 211 4.75 13.31 -0.57
C HIS A 211 4.85 11.89 -1.13
N ARG A 212 4.82 11.71 -2.45
CA ARG A 212 5.00 10.39 -3.07
C ARG A 212 6.36 9.77 -2.80
N LEU A 213 7.43 10.58 -2.76
CA LEU A 213 8.76 10.08 -2.39
C LEU A 213 8.78 9.60 -0.93
N VAL A 214 8.14 10.36 -0.03
CA VAL A 214 7.99 9.96 1.39
C VAL A 214 7.14 8.70 1.50
N ASP A 215 6.07 8.56 0.71
CA ASP A 215 5.22 7.36 0.68
C ASP A 215 6.01 6.13 0.22
N ILE A 216 6.82 6.27 -0.84
CA ILE A 216 7.71 5.19 -1.29
C ILE A 216 8.71 4.82 -0.21
N LEU A 217 9.33 5.83 0.41
CA LEU A 217 10.31 5.62 1.46
C LEU A 217 9.66 4.92 2.66
N SER A 218 8.42 5.31 3.01
CA SER A 218 7.65 4.67 4.07
C SER A 218 7.33 3.22 3.75
N VAL A 219 6.85 2.94 2.53
CA VAL A 219 6.56 1.57 2.09
C VAL A 219 7.84 0.73 2.01
N PHE A 220 8.93 1.30 1.52
CA PHE A 220 10.24 0.65 1.53
C PHE A 220 10.68 0.29 2.95
N PHE A 221 10.60 1.26 3.85
CA PHE A 221 10.95 1.06 5.25
C PHE A 221 10.08 -0.04 5.86
N LEU A 222 8.78 0.01 5.65
CA LEU A 222 7.83 -0.97 6.17
C LEU A 222 8.02 -2.38 5.58
N THR A 223 8.25 -2.50 4.29
CA THR A 223 8.38 -3.83 3.66
C THR A 223 9.74 -4.47 3.90
N ARG A 224 10.80 -3.66 3.99
CA ARG A 224 12.17 -4.15 4.09
C ARG A 224 12.68 -4.21 5.55
N PHE A 225 12.34 -3.21 6.37
CA PHE A 225 12.91 -3.04 7.71
C PHE A 225 12.00 -3.58 8.83
N THR A 226 10.69 -3.60 8.64
CA THR A 226 9.75 -4.06 9.69
C THR A 226 9.94 -5.52 10.07
N ARG A 227 10.52 -6.36 9.19
CA ARG A 227 10.73 -7.78 9.49
C ARG A 227 12.04 -8.08 10.21
N ARG A 228 13.12 -7.30 10.01
CA ARG A 228 14.45 -7.53 10.59
C ARG A 228 15.28 -6.25 10.64
N PRO A 229 14.93 -5.27 11.47
CA PRO A 229 15.60 -3.96 11.51
C PRO A 229 17.08 -4.07 11.93
N LEU A 230 17.41 -5.02 12.81
CA LEU A 230 18.78 -5.21 13.27
C LEU A 230 19.73 -5.63 12.14
N ARG A 231 19.27 -6.32 11.10
CA ARG A 231 20.10 -6.70 9.95
C ARG A 231 20.61 -5.51 9.14
N PHE A 232 19.94 -4.37 9.22
CA PHE A 232 20.38 -3.17 8.54
C PHE A 232 21.14 -2.23 9.48
N PHE A 233 20.52 -1.89 10.61
CA PHE A 233 21.11 -0.94 11.57
C PHE A 233 22.29 -1.55 12.33
N GLY A 234 22.32 -2.87 12.51
CA GLY A 234 23.41 -3.57 13.18
C GLY A 234 24.75 -3.39 12.49
N PRO A 235 24.93 -3.82 11.23
CA PRO A 235 26.21 -3.65 10.52
C PRO A 235 26.61 -2.19 10.35
N LEU A 236 25.65 -1.29 10.09
CA LEU A 236 25.90 0.14 9.94
C LEU A 236 26.40 0.75 11.25
N GLY A 237 25.71 0.48 12.37
CA GLY A 237 26.12 0.96 13.70
C GLY A 237 27.45 0.38 14.14
N ALA A 238 27.69 -0.93 13.89
CA ALA A 238 28.95 -1.58 14.18
C ALA A 238 30.12 -0.96 13.38
N ALA A 239 29.91 -0.69 12.08
CA ALA A 239 30.93 -0.06 11.24
C ALA A 239 31.25 1.37 11.70
N CYS A 240 30.23 2.18 12.03
CA CYS A 240 30.43 3.52 12.59
C CYS A 240 31.16 3.47 13.93
N THR A 241 30.78 2.58 14.83
CA THR A 241 31.43 2.40 16.15
C THR A 241 32.86 1.94 15.98
N ALA A 242 33.15 0.99 15.10
CA ALA A 242 34.50 0.51 14.83
C ALA A 242 35.39 1.60 14.22
N ALA A 243 34.87 2.38 13.27
CA ALA A 243 35.60 3.51 12.68
C ALA A 243 35.94 4.58 13.74
N GLY A 244 34.99 4.92 14.60
CA GLY A 244 35.19 5.86 15.70
C GLY A 244 36.18 5.33 16.74
N ALA A 245 36.06 4.06 17.14
CA ALA A 245 36.98 3.41 18.07
C ALA A 245 38.41 3.34 17.52
N LEU A 246 38.58 3.04 16.23
CA LEU A 246 39.85 3.06 15.54
C LEU A 246 40.46 4.47 15.55
N GLY A 247 39.65 5.50 15.23
CA GLY A 247 40.09 6.89 15.29
C GLY A 247 40.55 7.32 16.68
N LEU A 248 39.79 6.95 17.73
CA LEU A 248 40.18 7.19 19.13
C LEU A 248 41.49 6.46 19.47
N ALA A 249 41.62 5.19 19.09
CA ALA A 249 42.84 4.42 19.32
C ALA A 249 44.08 5.09 18.69
N ILE A 250 43.94 5.56 17.43
CA ILE A 250 45.04 6.30 16.74
C ILE A 250 45.42 7.56 17.52
N VAL A 251 44.43 8.35 17.97
CA VAL A 251 44.68 9.59 18.74
C VAL A 251 45.36 9.27 20.06
N VAL A 252 44.95 8.21 20.77
CA VAL A 252 45.58 7.76 22.03
C VAL A 252 47.00 7.28 21.78
N VAL A 253 47.27 6.47 20.77
CA VAL A 253 48.62 5.99 20.41
C VAL A 253 49.50 7.17 20.06
N GLN A 254 49.06 8.16 19.30
CA GLN A 254 49.82 9.36 19.01
C GLN A 254 50.20 10.17 20.28
N ARG A 255 49.32 10.18 21.28
CA ARG A 255 49.58 10.80 22.57
C ARG A 255 50.67 10.06 23.33
N LEU A 256 50.56 8.73 23.38
CA LEU A 256 51.49 7.90 24.17
C LEU A 256 52.90 7.82 23.57
N LEU A 257 52.99 7.70 22.24
CA LEU A 257 54.27 7.50 21.56
C LEU A 257 54.94 8.82 21.16
N PHE A 258 54.19 9.84 20.82
CA PHE A 258 54.73 11.10 20.26
C PHE A 258 54.48 12.32 21.17
N GLY A 259 53.88 12.15 22.36
CA GLY A 259 53.66 13.23 23.33
C GLY A 259 52.71 14.33 22.85
N VAL A 260 51.98 14.11 21.77
CA VAL A 260 51.15 15.15 21.12
C VAL A 260 49.92 15.49 21.99
N PRO A 261 49.64 16.78 22.30
CA PRO A 261 48.53 17.16 23.17
C PRO A 261 47.16 16.72 22.60
N LEU A 262 46.26 16.29 23.48
CA LEU A 262 44.89 15.88 23.13
C LEU A 262 43.92 17.07 22.96
N ALA A 263 44.25 18.20 23.60
CA ALA A 263 43.45 19.42 23.54
C ALA A 263 43.44 19.99 22.12
N GLU A 264 42.27 20.53 21.73
CA GLU A 264 42.03 21.18 20.43
C GLU A 264 42.16 20.29 19.17
N ARG A 265 42.02 18.97 19.30
CA ARG A 265 42.02 18.09 18.13
C ARG A 265 40.63 17.79 17.60
N PRO A 266 40.28 18.27 16.39
CA PRO A 266 39.01 17.91 15.73
C PRO A 266 38.85 16.40 15.58
N ALA A 267 39.96 15.66 15.41
CA ALA A 267 39.94 14.20 15.27
C ALA A 267 39.41 13.48 16.53
N LEU A 268 39.66 13.97 17.74
CA LEU A 268 39.15 13.40 18.98
C LEU A 268 37.63 13.55 19.04
N ILE A 269 37.12 14.76 18.74
CA ILE A 269 35.69 15.08 18.73
C ILE A 269 34.99 14.25 17.66
N LEU A 270 35.54 14.21 16.45
CA LEU A 270 34.96 13.46 15.35
C LEU A 270 34.91 11.96 15.66
N SER A 271 35.99 11.38 16.18
CA SER A 271 36.04 9.95 16.51
C SER A 271 35.05 9.58 17.63
N SER A 272 34.97 10.42 18.67
CA SER A 272 34.00 10.20 19.76
C SER A 272 32.55 10.33 19.27
N LEU A 273 32.28 11.28 18.35
CA LEU A 273 30.97 11.42 17.71
C LEU A 273 30.58 10.18 16.89
N PHE A 274 31.53 9.62 16.11
CA PHE A 274 31.30 8.38 15.36
C PHE A 274 30.98 7.20 16.28
N VAL A 275 31.63 7.06 17.42
CA VAL A 275 31.31 6.04 18.42
C VAL A 275 29.89 6.25 18.96
N ALA A 276 29.57 7.49 19.37
CA ALA A 276 28.26 7.81 19.92
C ALA A 276 27.12 7.56 18.90
N VAL A 277 27.28 8.03 17.67
CA VAL A 277 26.31 7.80 16.57
C VAL A 277 26.20 6.30 16.25
N GLY A 278 27.32 5.58 16.19
CA GLY A 278 27.32 4.14 15.93
C GLY A 278 26.55 3.36 17.00
N LEU A 279 26.74 3.66 18.27
CA LEU A 279 25.98 3.07 19.37
C LEU A 279 24.49 3.43 19.31
N GLN A 280 24.13 4.67 18.96
CA GLN A 280 22.74 5.07 18.78
C GLN A 280 22.07 4.30 17.65
N VAL A 281 22.74 4.13 16.50
CA VAL A 281 22.25 3.34 15.37
C VAL A 281 22.04 1.88 15.74
N LEU A 282 22.97 1.28 16.51
CA LEU A 282 22.80 -0.07 17.05
C LEU A 282 21.59 -0.18 17.99
N ALA A 283 21.43 0.79 18.90
CA ALA A 283 20.30 0.83 19.83
C ALA A 283 18.96 0.93 19.08
N ILE A 284 18.87 1.75 18.02
CA ILE A 284 17.68 1.83 17.15
C ILE A 284 17.40 0.46 16.51
N GLY A 285 18.43 -0.23 16.04
CA GLY A 285 18.28 -1.57 15.47
C GLY A 285 17.72 -2.59 16.47
N LEU A 286 18.23 -2.58 17.71
CA LEU A 286 17.76 -3.46 18.79
C LEU A 286 16.33 -3.13 19.23
N ILE A 287 16.02 -1.86 19.42
CA ILE A 287 14.66 -1.41 19.76
C ILE A 287 13.67 -1.83 18.66
N GLY A 288 14.04 -1.63 17.39
CA GLY A 288 13.22 -2.07 16.26
C GLY A 288 12.97 -3.59 16.28
N GLU A 289 13.98 -4.40 16.53
CA GLU A 289 13.85 -5.86 16.63
C GLU A 289 12.94 -6.26 17.81
N LEU A 290 13.06 -5.57 18.95
CA LEU A 290 12.22 -5.79 20.12
C LEU A 290 10.74 -5.47 19.81
N ILE A 291 10.47 -4.36 19.13
CA ILE A 291 9.11 -4.00 18.69
C ILE A 291 8.53 -5.07 17.78
N VAL A 292 9.31 -5.55 16.80
CA VAL A 292 8.89 -6.65 15.91
C VAL A 292 8.61 -7.92 16.70
N PHE A 293 9.46 -8.26 17.65
CA PHE A 293 9.29 -9.45 18.51
C PHE A 293 8.02 -9.38 19.36
N ILE A 294 7.74 -8.25 20.00
CA ILE A 294 6.53 -8.05 20.82
C ILE A 294 5.27 -8.14 19.95
N ASN A 295 5.27 -7.54 18.76
CA ASN A 295 4.13 -7.56 17.84
C ASN A 295 4.01 -8.88 17.05
N ALA A 296 5.02 -9.74 17.04
CA ALA A 296 5.01 -10.99 16.27
C ALA A 296 3.88 -11.94 16.69
N ARG A 297 3.42 -11.87 17.94
CA ARG A 297 2.29 -12.67 18.44
C ARG A 297 0.93 -12.24 17.86
N SER A 298 0.78 -10.98 17.47
CA SER A 298 -0.47 -10.44 16.90
C SER A 298 -0.50 -10.50 15.37
N MET A 299 0.63 -10.67 14.72
CA MET A 299 0.72 -10.73 13.26
C MET A 299 0.95 -12.17 12.79
N ARG A 300 -0.01 -12.74 12.09
CA ARG A 300 0.23 -13.96 11.32
C ARG A 300 1.15 -13.63 10.16
N GLN A 301 2.40 -14.13 10.21
CA GLN A 301 3.43 -13.87 9.19
C GLN A 301 3.37 -14.85 8.02
N TYR A 302 2.43 -15.80 8.01
CA TYR A 302 2.31 -16.82 6.98
C TYR A 302 0.84 -17.16 6.69
N ARG A 303 0.59 -17.55 5.46
CA ARG A 303 -0.66 -18.13 5.00
C ARG A 303 -0.43 -19.61 4.69
N VAL A 304 -1.24 -20.46 5.25
CA VAL A 304 -1.23 -21.89 4.90
C VAL A 304 -1.88 -22.04 3.54
N ARG A 305 -1.16 -22.57 2.56
CA ARG A 305 -1.67 -22.77 1.21
C ARG A 305 -2.57 -24.00 1.11
N GLU A 306 -2.17 -25.06 1.78
CA GLU A 306 -2.85 -26.34 1.74
C GLU A 306 -2.45 -27.19 2.96
N ILE A 307 -3.40 -27.93 3.51
CA ILE A 307 -3.15 -28.93 4.54
C ILE A 307 -3.44 -30.28 3.88
N ILE A 308 -2.43 -31.15 3.77
CA ILE A 308 -2.57 -32.51 3.25
C ILE A 308 -2.59 -33.43 4.44
N GLU A 309 -3.77 -33.97 4.75
CA GLU A 309 -3.94 -34.98 5.82
C GLU A 309 -3.98 -36.38 5.20
N ALA A 310 -3.39 -37.35 5.85
CA ALA A 310 -3.39 -38.74 5.41
C ALA A 310 -4.85 -39.25 5.38
N GLY A 311 -5.40 -39.49 4.17
CA GLY A 311 -6.74 -40.08 3.96
C GLY A 311 -7.90 -39.10 3.83
N ALA A 312 -7.69 -37.77 3.84
CA ALA A 312 -8.75 -36.81 3.61
C ALA A 312 -8.58 -36.06 2.26
N PRO A 313 -9.66 -35.74 1.54
CA PRO A 313 -9.57 -34.85 0.38
C PRO A 313 -9.11 -33.46 0.85
N ALA A 314 -8.24 -32.82 0.04
CA ALA A 314 -7.65 -31.51 0.33
C ALA A 314 -8.73 -30.47 0.74
N GLN A 315 -8.74 -30.11 2.00
CA GLN A 315 -9.64 -29.07 2.51
C GLN A 315 -8.90 -27.73 2.52
N ARG A 316 -9.47 -26.73 1.85
CA ARG A 316 -9.00 -25.34 2.02
C ARG A 316 -9.20 -24.93 3.48
N PRO A 317 -8.18 -24.35 4.14
CA PRO A 317 -8.33 -23.91 5.52
C PRO A 317 -9.44 -22.86 5.61
N LYS A 318 -10.40 -23.08 6.51
CA LYS A 318 -11.39 -22.06 6.85
C LYS A 318 -10.69 -20.85 7.42
N PRO A 319 -11.09 -19.61 7.06
CA PRO A 319 -10.58 -18.40 7.69
C PRO A 319 -10.83 -18.51 9.21
N ALA A 320 -9.77 -18.36 9.99
CA ALA A 320 -9.88 -18.48 11.43
C ALA A 320 -10.67 -17.32 12.00
N LEU A 321 -11.75 -17.65 12.71
CA LEU A 321 -12.54 -16.73 13.52
C LEU A 321 -11.62 -15.78 14.32
N ARG A 322 -11.87 -14.47 14.21
CA ARG A 322 -11.30 -13.46 15.09
C ARG A 322 -11.69 -13.82 16.53
N THR A 323 -10.74 -14.25 17.32
CA THR A 323 -10.87 -14.15 18.77
C THR A 323 -10.81 -12.66 19.08
N GLN A 324 -11.96 -12.07 19.41
CA GLN A 324 -12.00 -10.78 20.07
C GLN A 324 -11.20 -10.95 21.35
N ALA A 325 -9.99 -10.39 21.39
CA ALA A 325 -9.28 -10.17 22.64
C ALA A 325 -10.07 -9.11 23.40
N GLY A 326 -10.58 -9.53 24.58
CA GLY A 326 -11.48 -8.79 25.41
C GLY A 326 -11.00 -7.40 25.76
N ALA A 327 -11.97 -6.53 25.87
CA ALA A 327 -11.94 -5.41 26.76
C ALA A 327 -11.76 -5.95 28.21
N ASP A 328 -10.68 -5.51 28.83
CA ASP A 328 -10.56 -5.21 30.25
C ASP A 328 -9.43 -4.21 30.43
#